data_a4c00bf1552378041fbd58b92e97475c
#
_entry.id   a4c00bf1552378041fbd58b92e97475c
#
_cell.length_a   1.000
_cell.length_b   1.000
_cell.length_c   1.000
_cell.angle_alpha   90.00
_cell.angle_beta   90.00
_cell.angle_gamma   90.00
#
_symmetry.space_group_name_H-M   'P 1'
#
loop_
_entity.id
_entity.type
_entity.pdbx_description
1 polymer ?
#
loop_
_entity_poly.entity_id
_entity_poly.type
_entity_poly.pdbx_seq_one_letter_code
_entity_poly.pdbx_strand_id
1 'polypeptide(L)'
;IIVIRLMNRTGFEHRTMSLTYEDGKNLNRVFPGNPNGTLSDRIAYTVVTEFFPKADYYVDLHCGDGFEGLVSYVYCTGAAAPEVAAKSREMAEIAHVDYLVTSMYGTGGAYNYAGSMGIPSILLERGHSSRWCEDLVAEDVHDVKNILRHLRILRGKSHIHGKPPIEVSPVIYEDAPVSGCWYPAKQPGETFKEGEVLGRICDYFGRELFVYRAKMGGIILYQTISLCIMKDTPMVSYGTWDEDTQGKIEVGCEVCGNEKHKHGHHHHKSEEKHHKRHEHHKHH
;
A
#
# COMPACT_ATOMS: atom_id res chain seq x y z
N ILE A 1 18.75 -7.57 -16.18
CA ILE A 1 17.71 -7.34 -15.14
C ILE A 1 17.70 -8.53 -14.22
N ILE A 2 17.75 -8.28 -12.91
CA ILE A 2 17.59 -9.28 -11.86
C ILE A 2 16.17 -9.11 -11.30
N VAL A 3 15.42 -10.19 -11.15
CA VAL A 3 14.07 -10.18 -10.59
C VAL A 3 13.99 -11.16 -9.43
N ILE A 4 13.74 -10.66 -8.23
CA ILE A 4 13.44 -11.47 -7.05
C ILE A 4 11.91 -11.41 -6.87
N ARG A 5 11.23 -12.51 -7.20
CA ARG A 5 9.76 -12.54 -7.27
C ARG A 5 9.07 -12.49 -5.92
N LEU A 6 9.69 -13.06 -4.91
CA LEU A 6 9.13 -13.17 -3.56
C LEU A 6 10.26 -13.18 -2.53
N MET A 7 10.50 -12.03 -1.90
CA MET A 7 11.60 -11.85 -0.96
C MET A 7 11.32 -12.58 0.36
N ASN A 8 10.13 -12.40 0.93
CA ASN A 8 9.71 -13.02 2.19
C ASN A 8 8.81 -14.23 1.90
N ARG A 9 9.43 -15.32 1.39
CA ARG A 9 8.69 -16.50 0.98
C ARG A 9 7.93 -17.17 2.15
N THR A 10 8.57 -17.35 3.29
CA THR A 10 7.96 -18.06 4.41
C THR A 10 6.85 -17.22 5.06
N GLY A 11 7.02 -15.90 5.12
CA GLY A 11 5.97 -14.99 5.54
C GLY A 11 4.73 -15.07 4.65
N PHE A 12 4.92 -15.13 3.33
CA PHE A 12 3.83 -15.30 2.37
C PHE A 12 3.12 -16.64 2.55
N GLU A 13 3.86 -17.77 2.61
CA GLU A 13 3.30 -19.11 2.74
C GLU A 13 2.53 -19.31 4.05
N HIS A 14 3.01 -18.70 5.16
CA HIS A 14 2.39 -18.79 6.48
C HIS A 14 1.44 -17.64 6.81
N ARG A 15 1.27 -16.68 5.89
CA ARG A 15 0.40 -15.50 6.06
C ARG A 15 0.79 -14.65 7.26
N THR A 16 2.07 -14.50 7.53
CA THR A 16 2.59 -13.65 8.60
C THR A 16 2.79 -12.20 8.17
N MET A 17 2.20 -11.85 7.02
CA MET A 17 2.19 -10.49 6.43
C MET A 17 3.62 -9.97 6.18
N SER A 18 3.99 -8.84 6.76
CA SER A 18 5.33 -8.25 6.64
C SER A 18 6.42 -9.00 7.42
N LEU A 19 6.04 -9.96 8.28
CA LEU A 19 6.99 -10.66 9.15
C LEU A 19 7.49 -11.95 8.50
N THR A 20 8.77 -12.24 8.67
CA THR A 20 9.34 -13.56 8.36
C THR A 20 8.86 -14.56 9.41
N TYR A 21 8.38 -15.72 8.97
CA TYR A 21 7.72 -16.68 9.84
C TYR A 21 8.65 -17.22 10.94
N GLU A 22 9.92 -17.50 10.60
CA GLU A 22 10.88 -18.16 11.49
C GLU A 22 11.36 -17.27 12.64
N ASP A 23 11.44 -15.97 12.45
CA ASP A 23 12.01 -15.06 13.44
C ASP A 23 11.09 -13.91 13.84
N GLY A 24 9.92 -13.78 13.19
CA GLY A 24 8.94 -12.75 13.51
C GLY A 24 9.42 -11.32 13.25
N LYS A 25 10.49 -11.12 12.48
CA LYS A 25 11.00 -9.81 12.14
C LYS A 25 10.39 -9.31 10.84
N ASN A 26 10.15 -8.01 10.75
CA ASN A 26 9.86 -7.37 9.48
C ASN A 26 11.16 -7.27 8.67
N LEU A 27 11.19 -8.00 7.53
CA LEU A 27 12.37 -8.06 6.67
C LEU A 27 12.78 -6.65 6.18
N ASN A 28 11.83 -5.77 5.92
CA ASN A 28 12.09 -4.40 5.48
C ASN A 28 12.40 -3.42 6.65
N ARG A 29 12.91 -3.95 7.77
CA ARG A 29 13.41 -3.17 8.92
C ARG A 29 14.81 -3.62 9.38
N VAL A 30 15.39 -4.62 8.72
CA VAL A 30 16.66 -5.23 9.16
C VAL A 30 17.86 -4.99 8.23
N PHE A 31 17.66 -4.25 7.12
CA PHE A 31 18.77 -3.90 6.23
C PHE A 31 19.79 -2.98 6.91
N PRO A 32 21.10 -3.28 6.81
CA PRO A 32 21.79 -4.17 5.85
C PRO A 32 21.84 -5.66 6.20
N GLY A 33 21.29 -6.09 7.33
CA GLY A 33 21.32 -7.48 7.76
C GLY A 33 22.60 -7.88 8.50
N ASN A 34 22.70 -9.17 8.82
CA ASN A 34 23.83 -9.77 9.52
C ASN A 34 23.99 -11.23 9.09
N PRO A 35 25.20 -11.67 8.62
CA PRO A 35 25.42 -13.05 8.18
C PRO A 35 25.26 -14.08 9.31
N ASN A 36 25.46 -13.66 10.56
CA ASN A 36 25.35 -14.52 11.76
C ASN A 36 24.01 -14.31 12.50
N GLY A 37 23.10 -13.53 11.93
CA GLY A 37 21.78 -13.24 12.50
C GLY A 37 20.74 -14.31 12.20
N THR A 38 19.48 -13.97 12.47
CA THR A 38 18.33 -14.82 12.17
C THR A 38 18.02 -14.85 10.67
N LEU A 39 16.96 -15.50 10.24
CA LEU A 39 16.66 -15.66 8.82
C LEU A 39 16.48 -14.31 8.10
N SER A 40 15.72 -13.38 8.68
CA SER A 40 15.55 -12.04 8.11
C SER A 40 16.87 -11.30 7.95
N ASP A 41 17.72 -11.34 8.96
CA ASP A 41 19.05 -10.70 8.93
C ASP A 41 19.92 -11.28 7.81
N ARG A 42 19.91 -12.60 7.62
CA ARG A 42 20.68 -13.28 6.59
C ARG A 42 20.15 -13.04 5.19
N ILE A 43 18.82 -12.96 5.01
CA ILE A 43 18.21 -12.58 3.72
C ILE A 43 18.66 -11.17 3.34
N ALA A 44 18.49 -10.19 4.24
CA ALA A 44 18.91 -8.83 4.00
C ALA A 44 20.41 -8.73 3.68
N TYR A 45 21.26 -9.40 4.46
CA TYR A 45 22.69 -9.47 4.21
C TYR A 45 23.02 -10.04 2.83
N THR A 46 22.36 -11.12 2.42
CA THR A 46 22.56 -11.73 1.09
C THR A 46 22.16 -10.76 -0.03
N VAL A 47 21.05 -10.05 0.13
CA VAL A 47 20.64 -9.04 -0.86
C VAL A 47 21.69 -7.94 -0.99
N VAL A 48 22.18 -7.44 0.12
CA VAL A 48 23.18 -6.36 0.17
C VAL A 48 24.54 -6.81 -0.41
N THR A 49 24.96 -8.04 -0.16
CA THR A 49 26.29 -8.50 -0.59
C THR A 49 26.32 -9.13 -1.98
N GLU A 50 25.22 -9.79 -2.41
CA GLU A 50 25.19 -10.53 -3.66
C GLU A 50 24.47 -9.82 -4.80
N PHE A 51 23.49 -8.98 -4.49
CA PHE A 51 22.65 -8.34 -5.51
C PHE A 51 22.95 -6.84 -5.66
N PHE A 52 23.05 -6.08 -4.59
CA PHE A 52 23.29 -4.64 -4.68
C PHE A 52 24.58 -4.25 -5.41
N PRO A 53 25.72 -4.97 -5.25
CA PRO A 53 26.92 -4.64 -6.03
C PRO A 53 26.79 -4.84 -7.54
N LYS A 54 25.73 -5.51 -8.00
CA LYS A 54 25.43 -5.78 -9.41
C LYS A 54 24.28 -4.91 -9.95
N ALA A 55 23.74 -4.02 -9.12
CA ALA A 55 22.57 -3.22 -9.43
C ALA A 55 22.96 -1.76 -9.70
N ASP A 56 22.52 -1.23 -10.82
CA ASP A 56 22.61 0.20 -11.13
C ASP A 56 21.41 0.97 -10.56
N TYR A 57 20.28 0.30 -10.40
CA TYR A 57 19.00 0.83 -9.92
C TYR A 57 18.25 -0.24 -9.14
N TYR A 58 17.39 0.18 -8.21
CA TYR A 58 16.57 -0.73 -7.43
C TYR A 58 15.10 -0.27 -7.40
N VAL A 59 14.20 -1.20 -7.69
CA VAL A 59 12.75 -1.00 -7.59
C VAL A 59 12.19 -2.05 -6.66
N ASP A 60 11.57 -1.63 -5.58
CA ASP A 60 10.88 -2.48 -4.60
C ASP A 60 9.37 -2.39 -4.85
N LEU A 61 8.70 -3.52 -4.98
CA LEU A 61 7.24 -3.58 -5.19
C LEU A 61 6.56 -4.10 -3.94
N HIS A 62 5.70 -3.29 -3.38
CA HIS A 62 4.95 -3.56 -2.16
C HIS A 62 3.45 -3.45 -2.40
N CYS A 63 2.68 -4.04 -1.48
CA CYS A 63 1.25 -3.80 -1.32
C CYS A 63 0.90 -3.78 0.17
N GLY A 64 -0.25 -3.22 0.51
CA GLY A 64 -0.80 -3.33 1.85
C GLY A 64 -1.03 -4.80 2.23
N ASP A 65 -0.63 -5.16 3.43
CA ASP A 65 -0.79 -6.52 3.95
C ASP A 65 -2.27 -6.88 4.25
N GLY A 66 -2.52 -8.04 4.88
CA GLY A 66 -3.87 -8.55 5.10
C GLY A 66 -4.80 -7.63 5.88
N PHE A 67 -4.26 -6.68 6.62
CA PHE A 67 -5.00 -5.75 7.49
C PHE A 67 -4.73 -4.27 7.15
N GLU A 68 -4.09 -4.00 6.04
CA GLU A 68 -3.72 -2.65 5.63
C GLU A 68 -4.48 -2.22 4.38
N GLY A 69 -5.15 -1.08 4.49
CA GLY A 69 -5.69 -0.33 3.36
C GLY A 69 -4.76 0.80 3.00
N LEU A 70 -4.51 1.02 1.72
CA LEU A 70 -3.67 2.13 1.25
C LEU A 70 -4.19 2.71 -0.07
N VAL A 71 -3.81 3.95 -0.37
CA VAL A 71 -3.87 4.54 -1.70
C VAL A 71 -2.55 4.25 -2.42
N SER A 72 -2.54 4.16 -3.75
CA SER A 72 -1.28 3.93 -4.47
C SER A 72 -0.34 5.13 -4.38
N TYR A 73 0.90 4.90 -3.94
CA TYR A 73 1.92 5.94 -3.81
C TYR A 73 3.33 5.35 -3.97
N VAL A 74 4.32 6.21 -4.08
CA VAL A 74 5.71 5.80 -4.25
C VAL A 74 6.61 6.49 -3.24
N TYR A 75 7.54 5.72 -2.66
CA TYR A 75 8.66 6.28 -1.92
C TYR A 75 9.87 6.44 -2.83
N CYS A 76 10.60 7.55 -2.71
CA CYS A 76 11.95 7.68 -3.22
C CYS A 76 12.93 7.94 -2.07
N THR A 77 14.20 7.53 -2.23
CA THR A 77 15.21 7.78 -1.21
C THR A 77 15.66 9.24 -1.24
N GLY A 78 15.64 9.91 -0.08
CA GLY A 78 16.16 11.25 0.15
C GLY A 78 17.43 11.27 0.99
N ALA A 79 17.65 10.23 1.83
CA ALA A 79 18.85 10.06 2.65
C ALA A 79 20.00 9.41 1.86
N ALA A 80 20.38 10.03 0.74
CA ALA A 80 21.41 9.55 -0.18
C ALA A 80 22.23 10.74 -0.72
N ALA A 81 23.30 10.46 -1.48
CA ALA A 81 24.00 11.51 -2.21
C ALA A 81 23.04 12.25 -3.15
N PRO A 82 23.21 13.58 -3.36
CA PRO A 82 22.24 14.40 -4.11
C PRO A 82 21.88 13.84 -5.49
N GLU A 83 22.86 13.31 -6.22
CA GLU A 83 22.66 12.72 -7.55
C GLU A 83 21.85 11.40 -7.49
N VAL A 84 22.01 10.62 -6.41
CA VAL A 84 21.27 9.38 -6.19
C VAL A 84 19.84 9.71 -5.83
N ALA A 85 19.63 10.67 -4.92
CA ALA A 85 18.29 11.14 -4.53
C ALA A 85 17.54 11.75 -5.73
N ALA A 86 18.20 12.58 -6.54
CA ALA A 86 17.62 13.15 -7.75
C ALA A 86 17.20 12.07 -8.75
N LYS A 87 18.04 11.05 -8.97
CA LYS A 87 17.71 9.94 -9.87
C LYS A 87 16.59 9.06 -9.33
N SER A 88 16.55 8.82 -8.02
CA SER A 88 15.43 8.11 -7.36
C SER A 88 14.11 8.88 -7.56
N ARG A 89 14.14 10.20 -7.42
CA ARG A 89 12.98 11.05 -7.66
C ARG A 89 12.51 10.97 -9.13
N GLU A 90 13.41 11.06 -10.09
CA GLU A 90 13.07 10.89 -11.52
C GLU A 90 12.37 9.53 -11.77
N MET A 91 12.85 8.46 -11.15
CA MET A 91 12.21 7.13 -11.25
C MET A 91 10.82 7.12 -10.61
N ALA A 92 10.64 7.78 -9.48
CA ALA A 92 9.36 7.87 -8.80
C ALA A 92 8.32 8.68 -9.60
N GLU A 93 8.73 9.79 -10.22
CA GLU A 93 7.86 10.65 -11.03
C GLU A 93 7.37 9.99 -12.34
N ILE A 94 7.99 8.88 -12.74
CA ILE A 94 7.57 8.08 -13.90
C ILE A 94 6.47 7.07 -13.53
N ALA A 95 6.33 6.71 -12.25
CA ALA A 95 5.31 5.79 -11.79
C ALA A 95 3.92 6.42 -11.89
N HIS A 96 2.93 5.62 -12.28
CA HIS A 96 1.53 6.03 -12.37
C HIS A 96 0.84 5.88 -11.00
N VAL A 97 1.15 6.79 -10.11
CA VAL A 97 0.58 6.89 -8.75
C VAL A 97 0.23 8.35 -8.44
N ASP A 98 -0.67 8.55 -7.48
CA ASP A 98 -1.13 9.90 -7.14
C ASP A 98 -0.17 10.65 -6.23
N TYR A 99 0.58 9.93 -5.39
CA TYR A 99 1.39 10.54 -4.33
C TYR A 99 2.82 10.02 -4.32
N LEU A 100 3.73 10.91 -3.91
CA LEU A 100 5.16 10.64 -3.74
C LEU A 100 5.59 11.06 -2.33
N VAL A 101 6.37 10.22 -1.67
CA VAL A 101 6.98 10.50 -0.38
C VAL A 101 8.49 10.39 -0.48
N THR A 102 9.20 11.46 -0.11
CA THR A 102 10.66 11.43 -0.02
C THR A 102 11.06 10.88 1.36
N SER A 103 11.66 9.69 1.39
CA SER A 103 12.11 9.05 2.63
C SER A 103 13.47 9.55 3.06
N MET A 104 13.57 10.02 4.30
CA MET A 104 14.81 10.51 4.90
C MET A 104 15.52 9.44 5.76
N TYR A 105 15.16 8.17 5.63
CA TYR A 105 15.83 7.05 6.29
C TYR A 105 16.91 6.47 5.38
N GLY A 106 18.09 6.18 5.94
CA GLY A 106 19.23 5.58 5.21
C GLY A 106 19.42 4.08 5.46
N THR A 107 18.64 3.49 6.38
CA THR A 107 18.76 2.07 6.79
C THR A 107 17.40 1.49 7.14
N GLY A 108 17.37 0.20 7.44
CA GLY A 108 16.14 -0.52 7.83
C GLY A 108 15.42 -1.09 6.63
N GLY A 109 14.96 -0.27 5.69
CA GLY A 109 14.33 -0.72 4.45
C GLY A 109 15.35 -1.03 3.36
N ALA A 110 14.99 -1.94 2.45
CA ALA A 110 15.85 -2.34 1.33
C ALA A 110 16.17 -1.16 0.40
N TYR A 111 15.15 -0.44 -0.08
CA TYR A 111 15.35 0.71 -0.96
C TYR A 111 16.10 1.87 -0.27
N ASN A 112 15.85 2.08 1.03
CA ASN A 112 16.57 3.08 1.81
C ASN A 112 18.08 2.77 1.85
N TYR A 113 18.40 1.51 2.17
CA TYR A 113 19.80 1.08 2.24
C TYR A 113 20.46 1.05 0.86
N ALA A 114 19.75 0.65 -0.19
CA ALA A 114 20.24 0.75 -1.57
C ALA A 114 20.63 2.21 -1.92
N GLY A 115 19.77 3.18 -1.57
CA GLY A 115 20.07 4.59 -1.74
C GLY A 115 21.33 5.05 -1.00
N SER A 116 21.51 4.62 0.25
CA SER A 116 22.73 4.94 1.03
C SER A 116 24.02 4.32 0.47
N MET A 117 23.89 3.24 -0.29
CA MET A 117 25.00 2.61 -1.03
C MET A 117 25.26 3.26 -2.42
N GLY A 118 24.52 4.30 -2.78
CA GLY A 118 24.69 4.98 -4.08
C GLY A 118 23.84 4.38 -5.21
N ILE A 119 22.86 3.52 -4.90
CA ILE A 119 21.96 2.90 -5.88
C ILE A 119 20.64 3.68 -5.88
N PRO A 120 20.30 4.44 -6.95
CA PRO A 120 19.00 5.09 -7.06
C PRO A 120 17.87 4.09 -6.92
N SER A 121 16.94 4.37 -6.01
CA SER A 121 15.97 3.38 -5.55
C SER A 121 14.62 3.99 -5.19
N ILE A 122 13.57 3.23 -5.47
CA ILE A 122 12.19 3.55 -5.12
C ILE A 122 11.50 2.34 -4.52
N LEU A 123 10.41 2.60 -3.76
CA LEU A 123 9.47 1.59 -3.32
C LEU A 123 8.07 2.01 -3.75
N LEU A 124 7.41 1.17 -4.53
CA LEU A 124 6.07 1.40 -5.04
C LEU A 124 5.07 0.63 -4.17
N GLU A 125 4.12 1.37 -3.60
CA GLU A 125 3.02 0.84 -2.81
C GLU A 125 1.75 0.83 -3.65
N ARG A 126 1.24 -0.36 -3.98
CA ARG A 126 0.01 -0.52 -4.77
C ARG A 126 -0.73 -1.79 -4.37
N GLY A 127 -2.06 -1.68 -4.25
CA GLY A 127 -2.90 -2.76 -3.75
C GLY A 127 -2.98 -2.79 -2.22
N HIS A 128 -3.97 -3.47 -1.68
CA HIS A 128 -4.27 -3.50 -0.26
C HIS A 128 -4.86 -4.84 0.17
N SER A 129 -4.84 -5.12 1.47
CA SER A 129 -5.48 -6.29 2.09
C SER A 129 -5.00 -7.63 1.54
N SER A 130 -3.75 -7.70 1.05
CA SER A 130 -3.17 -8.90 0.41
C SER A 130 -4.05 -9.49 -0.70
N ARG A 131 -4.89 -8.67 -1.34
CA ARG A 131 -5.80 -9.12 -2.41
C ARG A 131 -5.10 -9.10 -3.76
N TRP A 132 -5.33 -10.14 -4.53
CA TRP A 132 -4.97 -10.14 -5.94
C TRP A 132 -5.95 -9.28 -6.76
N CYS A 133 -5.41 -8.41 -7.61
CA CYS A 133 -6.16 -7.58 -8.55
C CYS A 133 -5.37 -7.51 -9.85
N GLU A 134 -5.95 -8.00 -10.96
CA GLU A 134 -5.27 -8.07 -12.25
C GLU A 134 -4.89 -6.69 -12.78
N ASP A 135 -5.78 -5.72 -12.62
CA ASP A 135 -5.54 -4.35 -13.10
C ASP A 135 -4.34 -3.72 -12.38
N LEU A 136 -4.25 -3.86 -11.05
CA LEU A 136 -3.13 -3.33 -10.28
C LEU A 136 -1.81 -4.03 -10.63
N VAL A 137 -1.83 -5.34 -10.88
CA VAL A 137 -0.65 -6.06 -11.38
C VAL A 137 -0.25 -5.55 -12.77
N ALA A 138 -1.21 -5.29 -13.65
CA ALA A 138 -0.93 -4.74 -14.97
C ALA A 138 -0.33 -3.33 -14.89
N GLU A 139 -0.80 -2.50 -13.95
CA GLU A 139 -0.22 -1.18 -13.66
C GLU A 139 1.21 -1.28 -13.15
N ASP A 140 1.52 -2.18 -12.20
CA ASP A 140 2.89 -2.41 -11.74
C ASP A 140 3.82 -2.83 -12.86
N VAL A 141 3.38 -3.78 -13.70
CA VAL A 141 4.13 -4.23 -14.87
C VAL A 141 4.36 -3.08 -15.86
N HIS A 142 3.34 -2.24 -16.05
CA HIS A 142 3.43 -1.05 -16.90
C HIS A 142 4.46 -0.07 -16.35
N ASP A 143 4.38 0.27 -15.07
CA ASP A 143 5.27 1.24 -14.41
C ASP A 143 6.71 0.76 -14.40
N VAL A 144 6.96 -0.50 -14.04
CA VAL A 144 8.32 -1.07 -14.11
C VAL A 144 8.89 -0.98 -15.52
N LYS A 145 8.11 -1.35 -16.56
CA LYS A 145 8.54 -1.22 -17.95
C LYS A 145 8.79 0.23 -18.35
N ASN A 146 7.98 1.15 -17.85
CA ASN A 146 8.09 2.57 -18.13
C ASN A 146 9.36 3.18 -17.50
N ILE A 147 9.64 2.83 -16.24
CA ILE A 147 10.88 3.18 -15.56
C ILE A 147 12.11 2.62 -16.30
N LEU A 148 12.06 1.34 -16.69
CA LEU A 148 13.15 0.72 -17.45
C LEU A 148 13.39 1.40 -18.82
N ARG A 149 12.34 1.91 -19.48
CA ARG A 149 12.47 2.71 -20.72
C ARG A 149 13.08 4.07 -20.43
N HIS A 150 12.66 4.73 -19.35
CA HIS A 150 13.23 6.01 -18.91
C HIS A 150 14.73 5.88 -18.64
N LEU A 151 15.13 4.82 -17.95
CA LEU A 151 16.52 4.48 -17.66
C LEU A 151 17.29 3.93 -18.88
N ARG A 152 16.65 3.82 -20.05
CA ARG A 152 17.23 3.29 -21.31
C ARG A 152 17.70 1.83 -21.22
N ILE A 153 17.20 1.07 -20.24
CA ILE A 153 17.46 -0.36 -20.09
C ILE A 153 16.54 -1.17 -21.03
N LEU A 154 15.30 -0.72 -21.20
CA LEU A 154 14.36 -1.29 -22.15
C LEU A 154 14.18 -0.36 -23.36
N ARG A 155 14.09 -0.93 -24.56
CA ARG A 155 13.82 -0.15 -25.79
C ARG A 155 12.41 0.46 -25.75
N GLY A 156 12.27 1.66 -26.31
CA GLY A 156 11.03 2.41 -26.42
C GLY A 156 11.09 3.74 -25.69
N LYS A 157 10.02 4.52 -25.83
CA LYS A 157 9.90 5.80 -25.13
C LYS A 157 9.20 5.56 -23.79
N SER A 158 9.66 6.24 -22.74
CA SER A 158 8.92 6.37 -21.50
C SER A 158 7.77 7.37 -21.70
N HIS A 159 6.70 7.18 -20.97
CA HIS A 159 5.56 8.08 -20.96
C HIS A 159 5.31 8.52 -19.53
N ILE A 160 5.15 9.82 -19.31
CA ILE A 160 4.65 10.34 -18.05
C ILE A 160 3.13 10.32 -18.16
N HIS A 161 2.46 9.58 -17.26
CA HIS A 161 1.01 9.50 -17.22
C HIS A 161 0.43 10.74 -16.55
N GLY A 162 -0.22 11.60 -17.35
CA GLY A 162 -0.93 12.76 -16.83
C GLY A 162 -0.04 13.76 -16.09
N LYS A 163 -0.31 13.95 -14.79
CA LYS A 163 0.47 14.83 -13.90
C LYS A 163 1.46 13.99 -13.11
N PRO A 164 2.63 14.56 -12.75
CA PRO A 164 3.53 13.91 -11.81
C PRO A 164 2.82 13.70 -10.45
N PRO A 165 3.22 12.68 -9.67
CA PRO A 165 2.66 12.45 -8.35
C PRO A 165 2.88 13.67 -7.44
N ILE A 166 1.91 13.90 -6.56
CA ILE A 166 1.94 15.00 -5.60
C ILE A 166 2.88 14.61 -4.46
N GLU A 167 3.87 15.44 -4.18
CA GLU A 167 4.75 15.21 -3.03
C GLU A 167 3.98 15.46 -1.73
N VAL A 168 3.94 14.44 -0.88
CA VAL A 168 3.35 14.48 0.45
C VAL A 168 4.48 14.63 1.48
N SER A 169 4.54 15.77 2.14
CA SER A 169 5.55 16.09 3.16
C SER A 169 5.04 17.22 4.08
N PRO A 170 5.19 17.12 5.39
CA PRO A 170 5.65 15.95 6.14
C PRO A 170 4.64 14.81 6.17
N VAL A 171 5.11 13.59 6.49
CA VAL A 171 4.28 12.41 6.72
C VAL A 171 4.33 12.04 8.21
N ILE A 172 3.19 11.72 8.77
CA ILE A 172 3.01 11.24 10.15
C ILE A 172 2.68 9.74 10.09
N TYR A 173 3.36 8.97 10.92
CA TYR A 173 3.15 7.54 11.15
C TYR A 173 2.73 7.36 12.59
N GLU A 174 1.52 6.83 12.81
CA GLU A 174 0.96 6.66 14.15
C GLU A 174 0.68 5.22 14.45
N ASP A 175 1.24 4.75 15.55
CA ASP A 175 0.95 3.45 16.12
C ASP A 175 -0.19 3.56 17.14
N ALA A 176 -0.90 2.45 17.35
CA ALA A 176 -1.99 2.39 18.31
C ALA A 176 -1.46 2.52 19.74
N PRO A 177 -1.94 3.48 20.55
CA PRO A 177 -1.48 3.65 21.93
C PRO A 177 -2.07 2.61 22.90
N VAL A 178 -3.15 1.93 22.48
CA VAL A 178 -3.84 0.90 23.25
C VAL A 178 -4.37 -0.19 22.31
N SER A 179 -4.51 -1.42 22.82
CA SER A 179 -5.18 -2.49 22.09
C SER A 179 -6.71 -2.38 22.20
N GLY A 180 -7.42 -2.81 21.17
CA GLY A 180 -8.88 -2.82 21.19
C GLY A 180 -9.51 -3.01 19.81
N CYS A 181 -10.69 -2.42 19.64
CA CYS A 181 -11.43 -2.38 18.37
C CYS A 181 -11.24 -1.02 17.71
N TRP A 182 -10.61 -1.01 16.54
CA TRP A 182 -10.37 0.20 15.74
C TRP A 182 -11.54 0.51 14.83
N TYR A 183 -12.04 1.72 14.92
CA TYR A 183 -13.11 2.25 14.06
C TYR A 183 -12.57 3.47 13.30
N PRO A 184 -12.08 3.29 12.06
CA PRO A 184 -11.62 4.40 11.23
C PRO A 184 -12.79 5.30 10.86
N ALA A 185 -12.58 6.62 10.91
CA ALA A 185 -13.55 7.62 10.48
C ALA A 185 -13.27 8.13 9.05
N LYS A 186 -12.12 7.82 8.50
CA LYS A 186 -11.67 8.17 7.14
C LYS A 186 -11.10 6.94 6.47
N GLN A 187 -11.12 6.93 5.14
CA GLN A 187 -10.53 5.88 4.32
C GLN A 187 -9.21 6.35 3.68
N PRO A 188 -8.31 5.43 3.26
CA PRO A 188 -7.16 5.80 2.44
C PRO A 188 -7.58 6.62 1.22
N GLY A 189 -6.86 7.69 0.93
CA GLY A 189 -7.19 8.63 -0.14
C GLY A 189 -8.17 9.74 0.26
N GLU A 190 -8.84 9.66 1.42
CA GLU A 190 -9.69 10.75 1.88
C GLU A 190 -8.87 11.87 2.54
N THR A 191 -9.27 13.11 2.22
CA THR A 191 -8.70 14.31 2.81
C THR A 191 -9.43 14.71 4.10
N PHE A 192 -8.75 15.46 4.94
CA PHE A 192 -9.26 15.93 6.23
C PHE A 192 -8.52 17.21 6.65
N LYS A 193 -9.08 17.91 7.62
CA LYS A 193 -8.48 19.10 8.26
C LYS A 193 -7.80 18.74 9.57
N GLU A 194 -6.88 19.61 10.01
CA GLU A 194 -6.33 19.53 11.36
C GLU A 194 -7.44 19.46 12.41
N GLY A 195 -7.27 18.59 13.40
CA GLY A 195 -8.22 18.37 14.49
C GLY A 195 -9.39 17.45 14.15
N GLU A 196 -9.62 17.09 12.87
CA GLU A 196 -10.66 16.11 12.52
C GLU A 196 -10.35 14.74 13.13
N VAL A 197 -11.41 14.01 13.48
CA VAL A 197 -11.31 12.64 14.00
C VAL A 197 -10.97 11.71 12.82
N LEU A 198 -9.83 11.03 12.92
CA LEU A 198 -9.43 10.00 11.93
C LEU A 198 -9.90 8.60 12.35
N GLY A 199 -10.21 8.39 13.61
CA GLY A 199 -10.76 7.14 14.11
C GLY A 199 -10.77 7.08 15.63
N ARG A 200 -11.27 5.96 16.16
CA ARG A 200 -11.31 5.70 17.61
C ARG A 200 -11.04 4.24 17.91
N ILE A 201 -10.49 3.98 19.10
CA ILE A 201 -10.31 2.62 19.62
C ILE A 201 -11.27 2.45 20.80
N CYS A 202 -12.05 1.38 20.78
CA CYS A 202 -12.97 1.00 21.86
C CYS A 202 -12.53 -0.31 22.50
N ASP A 203 -13.00 -0.57 23.74
CA ASP A 203 -12.91 -1.90 24.32
C ASP A 203 -13.95 -2.86 23.70
N TYR A 204 -13.94 -4.12 24.12
CA TYR A 204 -14.86 -5.15 23.62
C TYR A 204 -16.31 -4.95 24.06
N PHE A 205 -16.58 -3.97 24.92
CA PHE A 205 -17.92 -3.57 25.35
C PHE A 205 -18.41 -2.28 24.69
N GLY A 206 -17.60 -1.73 23.77
CA GLY A 206 -17.91 -0.51 23.02
C GLY A 206 -17.58 0.79 23.74
N ARG A 207 -16.90 0.74 24.92
CA ARG A 207 -16.46 1.96 25.62
C ARG A 207 -15.25 2.52 24.92
N GLU A 208 -15.27 3.84 24.66
CA GLU A 208 -14.17 4.53 24.02
C GLU A 208 -12.94 4.57 24.92
N LEU A 209 -11.81 4.09 24.40
CA LEU A 209 -10.51 4.09 25.05
C LEU A 209 -9.63 5.20 24.52
N PHE A 210 -9.76 5.52 23.24
CA PHE A 210 -8.90 6.50 22.58
C PHE A 210 -9.58 7.05 21.32
N VAL A 211 -9.45 8.36 21.09
CA VAL A 211 -9.87 9.04 19.85
C VAL A 211 -8.66 9.69 19.22
N TYR A 212 -8.38 9.31 17.98
CA TYR A 212 -7.28 9.91 17.23
C TYR A 212 -7.78 11.09 16.39
N ARG A 213 -7.13 12.24 16.60
CA ARG A 213 -7.38 13.46 15.83
C ARG A 213 -6.17 13.82 15.01
N ALA A 214 -6.40 14.28 13.78
CA ALA A 214 -5.36 14.73 12.88
C ALA A 214 -4.53 15.85 13.48
N LYS A 215 -3.20 15.68 13.48
CA LYS A 215 -2.23 16.70 13.97
C LYS A 215 -2.00 17.82 12.96
N MET A 216 -2.39 17.59 11.70
CA MET A 216 -2.35 18.53 10.58
C MET A 216 -3.40 18.11 9.56
N GLY A 217 -3.81 18.98 8.67
CA GLY A 217 -4.64 18.62 7.51
C GLY A 217 -3.83 17.80 6.49
N GLY A 218 -4.51 16.98 5.70
CA GLY A 218 -3.82 16.16 4.71
C GLY A 218 -4.67 15.05 4.12
N ILE A 219 -4.01 13.94 3.77
CA ILE A 219 -4.60 12.74 3.15
C ILE A 219 -4.13 11.48 3.87
N ILE A 220 -5.00 10.51 4.04
CA ILE A 220 -4.64 9.17 4.52
C ILE A 220 -3.87 8.43 3.41
N LEU A 221 -2.62 8.08 3.66
CA LEU A 221 -1.82 7.23 2.76
C LEU A 221 -2.14 5.75 2.99
N TYR A 222 -2.09 5.32 4.25
CA TYR A 222 -2.52 3.96 4.63
C TYR A 222 -3.05 3.93 6.06
N GLN A 223 -3.80 2.89 6.39
CA GLN A 223 -4.26 2.61 7.75
C GLN A 223 -4.61 1.14 7.94
N THR A 224 -4.64 0.71 9.19
CA THR A 224 -5.24 -0.58 9.56
C THR A 224 -6.74 -0.56 9.25
N ILE A 225 -7.21 -1.58 8.52
CA ILE A 225 -8.62 -1.81 8.18
C ILE A 225 -9.24 -2.98 8.96
N SER A 226 -8.44 -3.67 9.77
CA SER A 226 -8.93 -4.67 10.70
C SER A 226 -9.64 -4.02 11.87
N LEU A 227 -10.73 -4.64 12.35
CA LEU A 227 -11.37 -4.22 13.60
C LEU A 227 -10.42 -4.39 14.79
N CYS A 228 -9.64 -5.47 14.83
CA CYS A 228 -8.65 -5.70 15.88
C CYS A 228 -7.40 -4.84 15.64
N ILE A 229 -6.99 -4.12 16.66
CA ILE A 229 -5.69 -3.42 16.67
C ILE A 229 -4.96 -3.70 17.98
N MET A 230 -3.66 -3.93 17.89
CA MET A 230 -2.79 -4.15 19.03
C MET A 230 -2.01 -2.87 19.34
N LYS A 231 -1.77 -2.65 20.63
CA LYS A 231 -0.88 -1.56 21.05
C LYS A 231 0.48 -1.70 20.36
N ASP A 232 1.07 -0.55 20.01
CA ASP A 232 2.37 -0.43 19.33
C ASP A 232 2.43 -1.09 17.94
N THR A 233 1.26 -1.23 17.26
CA THR A 233 1.18 -1.63 15.84
C THR A 233 0.72 -0.45 14.98
N PRO A 234 1.08 -0.40 13.69
CA PRO A 234 0.69 0.66 12.79
C PRO A 234 -0.83 0.87 12.76
N MET A 235 -1.27 2.10 13.00
CA MET A 235 -2.68 2.48 13.04
C MET A 235 -3.06 3.28 11.80
N VAL A 236 -2.38 4.40 11.56
CA VAL A 236 -2.66 5.28 10.43
C VAL A 236 -1.40 6.05 10.01
N SER A 237 -1.22 6.22 8.71
CA SER A 237 -0.22 7.12 8.14
C SER A 237 -0.91 8.13 7.23
N TYR A 238 -0.54 9.38 7.37
CA TYR A 238 -1.07 10.48 6.59
C TYR A 238 -0.04 11.59 6.44
N GLY A 239 -0.24 12.44 5.45
CA GLY A 239 0.63 13.57 5.25
C GLY A 239 -0.07 14.73 4.59
N THR A 240 0.62 15.86 4.53
CA THR A 240 0.13 17.08 3.89
C THR A 240 0.91 17.38 2.62
N TRP A 241 0.46 18.35 1.87
CA TRP A 241 1.14 18.90 0.70
C TRP A 241 0.93 20.42 0.68
N ASP A 242 1.68 21.12 -0.15
CA ASP A 242 1.61 22.56 -0.25
C ASP A 242 0.22 23.05 -0.72
N GLU A 243 -0.32 24.10 -0.09
CA GLU A 243 -1.67 24.63 -0.35
C GLU A 243 -1.91 25.01 -1.83
N ASP A 244 -0.88 25.43 -2.54
CA ASP A 244 -0.94 25.73 -3.99
C ASP A 244 -1.29 24.49 -4.84
N THR A 245 -1.15 23.30 -4.28
CA THR A 245 -1.49 22.02 -4.92
C THR A 245 -2.88 21.52 -4.54
N GLN A 246 -3.44 21.95 -3.43
CA GLN A 246 -4.77 21.51 -2.92
C GLN A 246 -5.92 21.73 -3.90
N GLY A 247 -5.87 22.80 -4.70
CA GLY A 247 -6.91 23.12 -5.70
C GLY A 247 -6.89 22.27 -6.98
N LYS A 248 -5.97 21.30 -7.10
CA LYS A 248 -5.72 20.52 -8.33
C LYS A 248 -6.10 19.05 -8.22
N ILE A 249 -6.58 18.61 -7.04
CA ILE A 249 -6.89 17.19 -6.79
C ILE A 249 -8.38 16.97 -7.06
N GLU A 250 -8.73 16.42 -8.22
CA GLU A 250 -9.95 15.64 -8.36
C GLU A 250 -9.68 14.27 -7.71
N VAL A 251 -10.29 14.03 -6.56
CA VAL A 251 -10.15 12.77 -5.82
C VAL A 251 -10.85 11.67 -6.63
N GLY A 252 -10.09 10.98 -7.44
CA GLY A 252 -10.50 9.74 -8.07
C GLY A 252 -10.14 8.57 -7.15
N CYS A 253 -10.98 8.30 -6.15
CA CYS A 253 -10.87 7.06 -5.39
C CYS A 253 -11.46 5.91 -6.22
N GLU A 254 -10.68 5.29 -7.09
CA GLU A 254 -11.01 4.00 -7.65
C GLU A 254 -10.49 2.90 -6.70
N VAL A 255 -11.21 2.73 -5.57
CA VAL A 255 -11.11 1.50 -4.81
C VAL A 255 -11.61 0.36 -5.69
N CYS A 256 -10.77 -0.62 -5.97
CA CYS A 256 -11.12 -1.83 -6.71
C CYS A 256 -12.50 -2.35 -6.32
N GLY A 257 -13.45 -2.23 -7.25
CA GLY A 257 -14.70 -2.98 -7.24
C GLY A 257 -15.78 -2.51 -6.28
N ASN A 258 -16.38 -1.35 -6.51
CA ASN A 258 -17.80 -1.23 -6.25
C ASN A 258 -18.55 -2.05 -7.32
N GLU A 259 -18.76 -3.34 -7.06
CA GLU A 259 -19.82 -4.07 -7.74
C GLU A 259 -21.12 -3.32 -7.43
N LYS A 260 -21.57 -2.53 -8.39
CA LYS A 260 -22.94 -2.00 -8.39
C LYS A 260 -23.86 -3.22 -8.52
N HIS A 261 -24.28 -3.77 -7.40
CA HIS A 261 -25.47 -4.61 -7.36
C HIS A 261 -26.64 -3.78 -7.86
N LYS A 262 -26.89 -3.88 -9.16
CA LYS A 262 -28.19 -3.48 -9.73
C LYS A 262 -29.19 -4.48 -9.20
N HIS A 263 -29.82 -4.15 -8.07
CA HIS A 263 -31.07 -4.76 -7.70
C HIS A 263 -32.12 -4.33 -8.73
N GLY A 264 -32.28 -5.15 -9.77
CA GLY A 264 -33.39 -5.06 -10.65
C GLY A 264 -34.64 -5.46 -9.87
N HIS A 265 -35.44 -4.49 -9.47
CA HIS A 265 -36.81 -4.75 -9.06
C HIS A 265 -37.58 -5.30 -10.26
N HIS A 266 -37.68 -6.61 -10.37
CA HIS A 266 -38.69 -7.24 -11.19
C HIS A 266 -40.01 -7.15 -10.44
N HIS A 267 -40.84 -6.19 -10.84
CA HIS A 267 -42.28 -6.21 -10.58
C HIS A 267 -42.86 -7.41 -11.29
N HIS A 268 -43.18 -8.47 -10.54
CA HIS A 268 -44.10 -9.49 -11.00
C HIS A 268 -45.51 -8.90 -10.96
N LYS A 269 -46.04 -8.57 -12.12
CA LYS A 269 -47.47 -8.44 -12.33
C LYS A 269 -48.10 -9.82 -12.26
N SER A 270 -48.93 -10.04 -11.26
CA SER A 270 -49.85 -11.16 -11.16
C SER A 270 -50.89 -11.08 -12.25
N GLU A 271 -50.84 -11.95 -13.24
CA GLU A 271 -52.01 -12.26 -14.07
C GLU A 271 -52.69 -13.51 -13.47
N GLU A 272 -53.88 -13.28 -12.89
CA GLU A 272 -54.87 -14.33 -12.61
C GLU A 272 -55.29 -14.94 -13.92
N LYS A 273 -55.14 -16.25 -14.07
CA LYS A 273 -55.96 -17.08 -14.96
C LYS A 273 -56.48 -18.28 -14.23
N HIS A 274 -57.81 -18.24 -13.99
CA HIS A 274 -58.62 -19.40 -13.69
C HIS A 274 -58.40 -20.51 -14.70
N HIS A 275 -58.25 -21.77 -14.22
CA HIS A 275 -58.90 -22.93 -14.81
C HIS A 275 -58.93 -24.12 -13.86
N LYS A 276 -60.20 -24.40 -13.45
CA LYS A 276 -60.91 -25.66 -13.25
C LYS A 276 -60.14 -26.98 -12.96
N ARG A 277 -60.62 -27.53 -11.86
CA ARG A 277 -60.68 -28.93 -11.42
C ARG A 277 -60.55 -29.97 -12.52
N HIS A 278 -59.78 -31.06 -12.24
CA HIS A 278 -60.31 -32.42 -12.34
C HIS A 278 -59.54 -33.33 -11.32
N GLU A 279 -60.35 -33.98 -10.50
CA GLU A 279 -60.02 -35.14 -9.66
C GLU A 279 -59.65 -36.35 -10.53
N HIS A 280 -58.69 -37.14 -10.13
CA HIS A 280 -58.80 -38.61 -10.12
C HIS A 280 -57.70 -39.28 -9.31
N HIS A 281 -58.06 -39.82 -8.26
CA HIS A 281 -57.83 -41.15 -7.65
C HIS A 281 -56.71 -42.06 -8.18
N LYS A 282 -56.00 -42.61 -7.20
CA LYS A 282 -55.65 -43.98 -6.81
C LYS A 282 -54.21 -44.47 -6.96
N HIS A 283 -53.75 -44.91 -5.79
CA HIS A 283 -52.99 -46.13 -5.46
C HIS A 283 -51.67 -46.49 -6.22
N HIS A 284 -50.57 -46.51 -5.53
CA HIS A 284 -49.98 -47.57 -4.68
C HIS A 284 -48.82 -47.00 -3.91
#